data_c7c558521edecd6e11d7b1aa64c147ad
#
_entry.id   c7c558521edecd6e11d7b1aa64c147ad
#
_cell.length_a   1.000
_cell.length_b   1.000
_cell.length_c   1.000
_cell.angle_alpha   90.00
_cell.angle_beta   90.00
_cell.angle_gamma   90.00
#
_symmetry.space_group_name_H-M   'P 1'
#
loop_
_entity.id
_entity.type
_entity.pdbx_description
1 polymer ?
#
loop_
_entity_poly.entity_id
_entity_poly.type
_entity_poly.pdbx_seq_one_letter_code
_entity_poly.pdbx_strand_id
1 'polypeptide(L)'
;MADQFTSADTLTPEDAEAALRLAQETLEELLQKMKVKAEVQAQWGEPDEDGEPRPLILDVRGDDLSMLIGRKGETLSALQYITRLITCKRLNMGVSVVVDVEGYKQRREEQLRRLAQRLAEQAVQRKRVMPLEPMPANERRIIHLELRHHPDVRTESVGDGDRRKVTIIPKEE
;
A
#
# COMPACT_ATOMS: atom_id res chain seq x y z
N MET A 1 -13.67 9.41 17.64
CA MET A 1 -13.52 10.63 16.86
C MET A 1 -12.98 10.21 15.52
N ALA A 2 -13.76 10.40 14.47
CA ALA A 2 -13.28 10.13 13.11
C ALA A 2 -12.19 11.16 12.80
N ASP A 3 -10.99 10.67 12.49
CA ASP A 3 -9.89 11.49 11.99
C ASP A 3 -10.37 12.12 10.67
N GLN A 4 -10.77 13.38 10.71
CA GLN A 4 -11.05 14.13 9.48
C GLN A 4 -9.70 14.40 8.82
N PHE A 5 -9.39 13.62 7.78
CA PHE A 5 -8.24 13.91 6.94
C PHE A 5 -8.50 15.21 6.18
N THR A 6 -7.58 16.14 6.31
CA THR A 6 -7.60 17.39 5.56
C THR A 6 -7.05 17.09 4.16
N SER A 7 -7.83 17.40 3.13
CA SER A 7 -7.37 17.30 1.75
C SER A 7 -6.38 18.41 1.40
N ALA A 8 -5.40 18.12 0.55
CA ALA A 8 -4.52 19.13 -0.03
C ALA A 8 -5.31 20.30 -0.66
N ASP A 9 -6.51 20.01 -1.19
CA ASP A 9 -7.37 20.99 -1.85
C ASP A 9 -8.01 21.98 -0.87
N THR A 10 -7.96 21.72 0.45
CA THR A 10 -8.44 22.61 1.51
C THR A 10 -7.32 23.38 2.21
N LEU A 11 -6.06 23.09 1.88
CA LEU A 11 -4.89 23.77 2.42
C LEU A 11 -4.57 25.03 1.62
N THR A 12 -4.02 26.03 2.30
CA THR A 12 -3.38 27.14 1.58
C THR A 12 -2.13 26.61 0.86
N PRO A 13 -1.66 27.24 -0.22
CA PRO A 13 -0.42 26.83 -0.90
C PRO A 13 0.79 26.76 0.04
N GLU A 14 0.87 27.69 1.00
CA GLU A 14 1.94 27.72 2.00
C GLU A 14 1.85 26.54 2.96
N ASP A 15 0.66 26.17 3.43
CA ASP A 15 0.44 25.04 4.31
C ASP A 15 0.72 23.71 3.59
N ALA A 16 0.33 23.63 2.32
CA ALA A 16 0.58 22.44 1.49
C ALA A 16 2.09 22.20 1.27
N GLU A 17 2.85 23.28 1.04
CA GLU A 17 4.32 23.19 0.92
C GLU A 17 4.99 22.87 2.25
N ALA A 18 4.51 23.46 3.34
CA ALA A 18 4.98 23.15 4.69
C ALA A 18 4.74 21.67 5.07
N ALA A 19 3.57 21.12 4.69
CA ALA A 19 3.24 19.72 4.91
C ALA A 19 4.18 18.77 4.15
N LEU A 20 4.50 19.07 2.88
CA LEU A 20 5.47 18.30 2.09
C LEU A 20 6.84 18.29 2.75
N ARG A 21 7.37 19.46 3.08
CA ARG A 21 8.69 19.57 3.74
C ARG A 21 8.73 18.80 5.06
N LEU A 22 7.74 18.99 5.91
CA LEU A 22 7.70 18.35 7.23
C LEU A 22 7.61 16.82 7.13
N ALA A 23 6.83 16.30 6.18
CA ALA A 23 6.73 14.88 5.95
C ALA A 23 8.05 14.30 5.42
N GLN A 24 8.70 14.99 4.49
CA GLN A 24 10.00 14.62 3.96
C GLN A 24 11.06 14.58 5.07
N GLU A 25 11.21 15.67 5.82
CA GLU A 25 12.13 15.75 6.96
C GLU A 25 11.88 14.66 8.00
N THR A 26 10.60 14.38 8.29
CA THR A 26 10.24 13.31 9.23
C THR A 26 10.74 11.95 8.76
N LEU A 27 10.56 11.62 7.47
CA LEU A 27 11.04 10.34 6.94
C LEU A 27 12.56 10.31 6.87
N GLU A 28 13.22 11.38 6.45
CA GLU A 28 14.67 11.49 6.42
C GLU A 28 15.29 11.31 7.81
N GLU A 29 14.70 11.92 8.86
CA GLU A 29 15.12 11.72 10.25
C GLU A 29 15.02 10.24 10.68
N LEU A 30 13.93 9.55 10.31
CA LEU A 30 13.74 8.13 10.59
C LEU A 30 14.79 7.28 9.89
N LEU A 31 15.02 7.50 8.59
CA LEU A 31 16.03 6.79 7.81
C LEU A 31 17.45 7.01 8.36
N GLN A 32 17.75 8.23 8.75
CA GLN A 32 19.03 8.57 9.38
C GLN A 32 19.26 7.79 10.71
N LYS A 33 18.21 7.73 11.56
CA LYS A 33 18.26 6.95 12.81
C LYS A 33 18.42 5.45 12.56
N MET A 34 17.84 4.96 11.48
CA MET A 34 18.01 3.57 11.00
C MET A 34 19.36 3.34 10.31
N LYS A 35 20.17 4.39 10.12
CA LYS A 35 21.45 4.37 9.40
C LYS A 35 21.32 3.94 7.94
N VAL A 36 20.18 4.24 7.32
CA VAL A 36 19.92 3.99 5.91
C VAL A 36 20.25 5.26 5.12
N LYS A 37 21.04 5.10 4.06
CA LYS A 37 21.35 6.17 3.12
C LYS A 37 20.35 6.09 1.97
N ALA A 38 19.45 7.05 1.91
CA ALA A 38 18.47 7.15 0.84
C ALA A 38 18.09 8.62 0.62
N GLU A 39 17.58 8.91 -0.57
CA GLU A 39 16.99 10.19 -0.93
C GLU A 39 15.46 10.07 -0.80
N VAL A 40 14.83 11.10 -0.27
CA VAL A 40 13.38 11.18 -0.13
C VAL A 40 12.87 12.33 -0.99
N GLN A 41 11.91 12.04 -1.87
CA GLN A 41 11.22 13.05 -2.66
C GLN A 41 9.75 13.09 -2.21
N ALA A 42 9.25 14.28 -1.91
CA ALA A 42 7.87 14.48 -1.47
C ALA A 42 7.06 15.17 -2.57
N GLN A 43 5.85 14.68 -2.82
CA GLN A 43 4.91 15.28 -3.75
C GLN A 43 3.47 14.98 -3.35
N TRP A 44 2.52 15.80 -3.81
CA TRP A 44 1.11 15.46 -3.70
C TRP A 44 0.73 14.48 -4.80
N GLY A 45 -0.01 13.43 -4.44
CA GLY A 45 -0.59 12.49 -5.39
C GLY A 45 -1.76 13.09 -6.16
N GLU A 46 -2.25 12.36 -7.15
CA GLU A 46 -3.47 12.70 -7.87
C GLU A 46 -4.70 12.51 -6.97
N PRO A 47 -5.79 13.27 -7.21
CA PRO A 47 -7.07 13.02 -6.56
C PRO A 47 -7.57 11.62 -6.92
N ASP A 48 -8.12 10.89 -5.94
CA ASP A 48 -8.76 9.62 -6.21
C ASP A 48 -10.16 9.83 -6.84
N GLU A 49 -10.58 8.91 -7.71
CA GLU A 49 -11.91 8.92 -8.33
C GLU A 49 -13.04 8.83 -7.29
N ASP A 50 -12.76 8.23 -6.13
CA ASP A 50 -13.70 8.08 -5.02
C ASP A 50 -13.81 9.34 -4.13
N GLY A 51 -13.10 10.44 -4.46
CA GLY A 51 -13.11 11.70 -3.72
C GLY A 51 -12.36 11.65 -2.39
N GLU A 52 -11.47 10.68 -2.22
CA GLU A 52 -10.57 10.66 -1.06
C GLU A 52 -9.55 11.81 -1.12
N PRO A 53 -9.09 12.29 0.04
CA PRO A 53 -8.09 13.35 0.11
C PRO A 53 -6.80 12.96 -0.64
N ARG A 54 -6.26 13.87 -1.44
CA ARG A 54 -4.98 13.67 -2.13
C ARG A 54 -3.91 13.24 -1.14
N PRO A 55 -3.24 12.10 -1.36
CA PRO A 55 -2.19 11.64 -0.46
C PRO A 55 -0.89 12.45 -0.68
N LEU A 56 -0.15 12.63 0.40
CA LEU A 56 1.24 13.07 0.35
C LEU A 56 2.11 11.84 0.08
N ILE A 57 2.78 11.80 -1.06
CA ILE A 57 3.62 10.68 -1.50
C ILE A 57 5.07 10.99 -1.17
N LEU A 58 5.73 10.07 -0.46
CA LEU A 58 7.16 10.08 -0.16
C LEU A 58 7.82 8.93 -0.93
N ASP A 59 8.54 9.25 -1.98
CA ASP A 59 9.31 8.30 -2.80
C ASP A 59 10.73 8.20 -2.26
N VAL A 60 11.14 7.00 -1.85
CA VAL A 60 12.46 6.72 -1.28
C VAL A 60 13.31 6.01 -2.31
N ARG A 61 14.47 6.59 -2.62
CA ARG A 61 15.42 6.06 -3.59
C ARG A 61 16.81 5.90 -3.01
N GLY A 62 17.50 4.87 -3.43
CA GLY A 62 18.87 4.60 -2.98
C GLY A 62 19.30 3.17 -3.26
N ASP A 63 20.51 2.83 -2.84
CA ASP A 63 21.07 1.50 -3.01
C ASP A 63 20.66 0.58 -1.86
N ASP A 64 20.31 -0.67 -2.21
CA ASP A 64 20.01 -1.75 -1.27
C ASP A 64 18.96 -1.40 -0.18
N LEU A 65 17.81 -0.91 -0.62
CA LEU A 65 16.70 -0.53 0.26
C LEU A 65 15.75 -1.69 0.60
N SER A 66 16.13 -2.93 0.30
CA SER A 66 15.30 -4.12 0.55
C SER A 66 14.88 -4.28 2.02
N MET A 67 15.72 -3.83 2.95
CA MET A 67 15.41 -3.84 4.37
C MET A 67 14.24 -2.91 4.75
N LEU A 68 14.03 -1.82 3.99
CA LEU A 68 12.90 -0.90 4.20
C LEU A 68 11.58 -1.48 3.71
N ILE A 69 11.63 -2.39 2.76
CA ILE A 69 10.45 -3.08 2.25
C ILE A 69 10.05 -4.18 3.23
N GLY A 70 10.99 -5.02 3.64
CA GLY A 70 10.74 -6.17 4.48
C GLY A 70 9.94 -7.28 3.76
N ARG A 71 9.52 -8.28 4.54
CA ARG A 71 8.73 -9.39 4.02
C ARG A 71 7.36 -8.88 3.56
N LYS A 72 7.04 -9.04 2.28
CA LYS A 72 5.75 -8.61 1.69
C LYS A 72 5.37 -7.14 2.01
N GLY A 73 6.35 -6.27 2.18
CA GLY A 73 6.08 -4.86 2.49
C GLY A 73 5.73 -4.55 3.95
N GLU A 74 5.94 -5.48 4.89
CA GLU A 74 5.62 -5.28 6.31
C GLU A 74 6.40 -4.11 6.92
N THR A 75 7.71 -4.04 6.67
CA THR A 75 8.55 -2.95 7.16
C THR A 75 8.14 -1.62 6.54
N LEU A 76 7.86 -1.61 5.23
CA LEU A 76 7.39 -0.42 4.52
C LEU A 76 6.05 0.08 5.08
N SER A 77 5.13 -0.82 5.40
CA SER A 77 3.84 -0.47 6.01
C SER A 77 4.01 0.13 7.40
N ALA A 78 4.92 -0.42 8.21
CA ALA A 78 5.23 0.12 9.53
C ALA A 78 5.90 1.50 9.43
N LEU A 79 6.85 1.67 8.50
CA LEU A 79 7.52 2.93 8.24
C LEU A 79 6.52 4.01 7.80
N GLN A 80 5.63 3.69 6.88
CA GLN A 80 4.55 4.58 6.45
C GLN A 80 3.66 4.99 7.63
N TYR A 81 3.25 4.03 8.45
CA TYR A 81 2.38 4.29 9.59
C TYR A 81 3.02 5.26 10.60
N ILE A 82 4.29 5.02 10.97
CA ILE A 82 5.02 5.88 11.91
C ILE A 82 5.24 7.27 11.31
N THR A 83 5.66 7.36 10.04
CA THR A 83 5.85 8.64 9.34
C THR A 83 4.55 9.44 9.35
N ARG A 84 3.43 8.83 9.01
CA ARG A 84 2.11 9.47 9.04
C ARG A 84 1.77 10.00 10.44
N LEU A 85 1.93 9.18 11.47
CA LEU A 85 1.60 9.59 12.85
C LEU A 85 2.42 10.82 13.30
N ILE A 86 3.73 10.82 13.03
CA ILE A 86 4.60 11.92 13.41
C ILE A 86 4.24 13.18 12.61
N THR A 87 4.05 13.03 11.30
CA THR A 87 3.69 14.15 10.41
C THR A 87 2.35 14.76 10.83
N CYS A 88 1.30 13.97 11.02
CA CYS A 88 -0.01 14.45 11.46
C CYS A 88 0.08 15.16 12.82
N LYS A 89 0.86 14.63 13.76
CA LYS A 89 1.05 15.25 15.07
C LYS A 89 1.79 16.59 14.99
N ARG A 90 2.82 16.69 14.16
CA ARG A 90 3.61 17.92 13.95
C ARG A 90 2.78 19.01 13.25
N LEU A 91 1.96 18.61 12.27
CA LEU A 91 1.06 19.52 11.54
C LEU A 91 -0.19 19.91 12.35
N ASN A 92 -0.49 19.17 13.40
CA ASN A 92 -1.77 19.27 14.13
C ASN A 92 -3.01 19.10 13.22
N MET A 93 -2.86 18.31 12.16
CA MET A 93 -3.91 18.00 11.19
C MET A 93 -3.75 16.57 10.65
N GLY A 94 -4.85 15.97 10.17
CA GLY A 94 -4.85 14.66 9.53
C GLY A 94 -4.45 14.77 8.07
N VAL A 95 -3.35 14.15 7.66
CA VAL A 95 -2.95 14.00 6.25
C VAL A 95 -2.79 12.53 5.89
N SER A 96 -3.18 12.17 4.67
CA SER A 96 -2.88 10.86 4.12
C SER A 96 -1.42 10.84 3.65
N VAL A 97 -0.61 9.92 4.17
CA VAL A 97 0.81 9.78 3.79
C VAL A 97 1.02 8.42 3.19
N VAL A 98 1.61 8.37 2.01
CA VAL A 98 2.01 7.16 1.31
C VAL A 98 3.53 7.16 1.17
N VAL A 99 4.19 6.13 1.68
CA VAL A 99 5.62 5.91 1.48
C VAL A 99 5.80 4.80 0.46
N ASP A 100 6.63 5.03 -0.54
CA ASP A 100 7.04 4.01 -1.50
C ASP A 100 8.57 3.93 -1.56
N VAL A 101 9.09 2.74 -1.84
CA VAL A 101 10.52 2.47 -1.96
C VAL A 101 10.79 1.88 -3.33
N GLU A 102 11.48 2.65 -4.18
CA GLU A 102 11.90 2.21 -5.51
C GLU A 102 10.73 1.67 -6.38
N GLY A 103 9.52 2.20 -6.25
CA GLY A 103 8.34 1.71 -6.99
C GLY A 103 7.88 0.31 -6.56
N TYR A 104 8.16 -0.10 -5.32
CA TYR A 104 7.81 -1.42 -4.81
C TYR A 104 6.32 -1.71 -4.89
N LYS A 105 5.47 -0.74 -4.50
CA LYS A 105 4.02 -0.95 -4.44
C LYS A 105 3.45 -1.34 -5.80
N GLN A 106 3.83 -0.64 -6.86
CA GLN A 106 3.38 -0.94 -8.22
C GLN A 106 3.86 -2.33 -8.66
N ARG A 107 5.17 -2.62 -8.51
CA ARG A 107 5.71 -3.93 -8.87
C ARG A 107 5.05 -5.08 -8.10
N ARG A 108 4.76 -4.86 -6.81
CA ARG A 108 4.08 -5.85 -5.97
C ARG A 108 2.65 -6.10 -6.43
N GLU A 109 1.92 -5.05 -6.75
CA GLU A 109 0.57 -5.15 -7.30
C GLU A 109 0.54 -5.95 -8.60
N GLU A 110 1.42 -5.65 -9.55
CA GLU A 110 1.54 -6.40 -10.80
C GLU A 110 1.87 -7.88 -10.58
N GLN A 111 2.76 -8.18 -9.62
CA GLN A 111 3.07 -9.56 -9.25
C GLN A 111 1.85 -10.30 -8.70
N LEU A 112 1.05 -9.63 -7.86
CA LEU A 112 -0.17 -10.22 -7.29
C LEU A 112 -1.23 -10.46 -8.36
N ARG A 113 -1.43 -9.52 -9.29
CA ARG A 113 -2.34 -9.69 -10.43
C ARG A 113 -1.96 -10.88 -11.30
N ARG A 114 -0.68 -10.99 -11.68
CA ARG A 114 -0.17 -12.13 -12.46
C ARG A 114 -0.29 -13.45 -11.70
N LEU A 115 -0.07 -13.44 -10.38
CA LEU A 115 -0.24 -14.61 -9.54
C LEU A 115 -1.71 -15.05 -9.50
N ALA A 116 -2.64 -14.10 -9.35
CA ALA A 116 -4.07 -14.36 -9.31
C ALA A 116 -4.55 -15.04 -10.61
N GLN A 117 -4.18 -14.49 -11.76
CA GLN A 117 -4.56 -15.06 -13.07
C GLN A 117 -4.02 -16.47 -13.24
N ARG A 118 -2.73 -16.70 -13.00
CA ARG A 118 -2.12 -18.03 -13.10
C ARG A 118 -2.77 -19.06 -12.19
N LEU A 119 -3.13 -18.67 -10.95
CA LEU A 119 -3.77 -19.59 -10.02
C LEU A 119 -5.26 -19.80 -10.37
N ALA A 120 -5.94 -18.83 -10.99
CA ALA A 120 -7.28 -19.00 -11.53
C ALA A 120 -7.29 -20.05 -12.66
N GLU A 121 -6.36 -19.96 -13.61
CA GLU A 121 -6.22 -20.97 -14.67
C GLU A 121 -5.96 -22.37 -14.08
N GLN A 122 -5.08 -22.48 -13.10
CA GLN A 122 -4.82 -23.76 -12.44
C GLN A 122 -6.03 -24.30 -11.68
N ALA A 123 -6.83 -23.42 -11.04
CA ALA A 123 -8.04 -23.82 -10.32
C ALA A 123 -9.06 -24.43 -11.29
N VAL A 124 -9.26 -23.80 -12.45
CA VAL A 124 -10.15 -24.29 -13.50
C VAL A 124 -9.65 -25.61 -14.08
N GLN A 125 -8.38 -25.71 -14.52
CA GLN A 125 -7.79 -26.90 -15.12
C GLN A 125 -7.83 -28.11 -14.19
N ARG A 126 -7.54 -27.90 -12.90
CA ARG A 126 -7.48 -28.98 -11.90
C ARG A 126 -8.79 -29.24 -11.21
N LYS A 127 -9.83 -28.46 -11.49
CA LYS A 127 -11.15 -28.47 -10.82
C LYS A 127 -11.03 -28.52 -9.28
N ARG A 128 -10.14 -27.68 -8.73
CA ARG A 128 -9.87 -27.69 -7.27
C ARG A 128 -9.56 -26.30 -6.76
N VAL A 129 -9.86 -26.13 -5.49
CA VAL A 129 -9.62 -24.91 -4.74
C VAL A 129 -8.12 -24.62 -4.64
N MET A 130 -7.73 -23.37 -4.92
CA MET A 130 -6.33 -22.91 -4.84
C MET A 130 -6.20 -21.85 -3.75
N PRO A 131 -5.67 -22.21 -2.56
CA PRO A 131 -5.38 -21.22 -1.52
C PRO A 131 -4.06 -20.49 -1.83
N LEU A 132 -4.06 -19.17 -1.61
CA LEU A 132 -2.87 -18.36 -1.62
C LEU A 132 -2.21 -18.34 -0.23
N GLU A 133 -1.01 -17.78 -0.17
CA GLU A 133 -0.38 -17.49 1.12
C GLU A 133 -1.12 -16.37 1.86
N PRO A 134 -1.02 -16.33 3.20
CA PRO A 134 -1.51 -15.21 3.98
C PRO A 134 -0.91 -13.87 3.51
N MET A 135 -1.76 -12.84 3.47
CA MET A 135 -1.37 -11.51 3.03
C MET A 135 -2.24 -10.42 3.65
N PRO A 136 -1.75 -9.16 3.71
CA PRO A 136 -2.51 -8.02 4.24
C PRO A 136 -3.81 -7.74 3.46
N ALA A 137 -4.71 -6.98 4.05
CA ALA A 137 -6.03 -6.70 3.50
C ALA A 137 -5.98 -6.00 2.13
N ASN A 138 -5.07 -5.05 1.96
CA ASN A 138 -4.84 -4.36 0.69
C ASN A 138 -4.40 -5.32 -0.43
N GLU A 139 -3.49 -6.24 -0.16
CA GLU A 139 -3.06 -7.25 -1.14
C GLU A 139 -4.20 -8.22 -1.48
N ARG A 140 -5.00 -8.64 -0.48
CA ARG A 140 -6.17 -9.49 -0.73
C ARG A 140 -7.20 -8.80 -1.62
N ARG A 141 -7.40 -7.49 -1.43
CA ARG A 141 -8.29 -6.67 -2.27
C ARG A 141 -7.84 -6.67 -3.74
N ILE A 142 -6.54 -6.55 -4.01
CA ILE A 142 -5.99 -6.60 -5.38
C ILE A 142 -6.41 -7.89 -6.08
N ILE A 143 -6.26 -9.04 -5.42
CA ILE A 143 -6.62 -10.35 -5.98
C ILE A 143 -8.14 -10.46 -6.21
N HIS A 144 -8.95 -9.98 -5.25
CA HIS A 144 -10.40 -9.98 -5.41
C HIS A 144 -10.85 -9.11 -6.59
N LEU A 145 -10.26 -7.92 -6.76
CA LEU A 145 -10.57 -7.02 -7.86
C LEU A 145 -10.15 -7.61 -9.20
N GLU A 146 -8.95 -8.19 -9.29
CA GLU A 146 -8.43 -8.80 -10.50
C GLU A 146 -9.33 -9.93 -11.01
N LEU A 147 -9.86 -10.75 -10.10
CA LEU A 147 -10.70 -11.90 -10.45
C LEU A 147 -12.21 -11.66 -10.32
N ARG A 148 -12.64 -10.42 -10.03
CA ARG A 148 -14.06 -10.08 -9.82
C ARG A 148 -14.97 -10.54 -10.96
N HIS A 149 -14.52 -10.34 -12.19
CA HIS A 149 -15.30 -10.63 -13.40
C HIS A 149 -14.83 -11.90 -14.12
N HIS A 150 -14.01 -12.73 -13.45
CA HIS A 150 -13.56 -13.97 -14.06
C HIS A 150 -14.74 -14.94 -14.23
N PRO A 151 -14.95 -15.51 -15.45
CA PRO A 151 -16.11 -16.36 -15.73
C PRO A 151 -16.14 -17.62 -14.86
N ASP A 152 -15.02 -18.28 -14.68
CA ASP A 152 -14.94 -19.66 -14.20
C ASP A 152 -14.46 -19.79 -12.75
N VAL A 153 -14.08 -18.69 -12.07
CA VAL A 153 -13.67 -18.73 -10.66
C VAL A 153 -14.36 -17.66 -9.83
N ARG A 154 -14.42 -17.91 -8.53
CA ARG A 154 -14.76 -16.93 -7.49
C ARG A 154 -13.67 -16.91 -6.43
N THR A 155 -13.61 -15.85 -5.64
CA THR A 155 -12.58 -15.67 -4.60
C THR A 155 -13.22 -15.46 -3.24
N GLU A 156 -12.64 -16.06 -2.21
CA GLU A 156 -13.03 -15.89 -0.82
C GLU A 156 -11.82 -15.58 0.06
N SER A 157 -11.99 -14.71 1.06
CA SER A 157 -10.96 -14.49 2.10
C SER A 157 -11.26 -15.35 3.31
N VAL A 158 -10.35 -16.26 3.67
CA VAL A 158 -10.48 -17.24 4.77
C VAL A 158 -9.40 -17.03 5.82
N GLY A 159 -9.73 -17.34 7.08
CA GLY A 159 -8.84 -17.19 8.22
C GLY A 159 -8.92 -15.81 8.87
N ASP A 160 -8.17 -15.62 9.96
CA ASP A 160 -8.18 -14.41 10.77
C ASP A 160 -6.78 -13.84 10.97
N GLY A 161 -6.69 -12.51 11.20
CA GLY A 161 -5.45 -11.81 11.48
C GLY A 161 -4.37 -12.07 10.41
N ASP A 162 -3.16 -12.37 10.87
CA ASP A 162 -1.99 -12.59 10.02
C ASP A 162 -2.04 -13.89 9.20
N ARG A 163 -2.98 -14.79 9.53
CA ARG A 163 -3.20 -16.04 8.77
C ARG A 163 -4.28 -15.91 7.69
N ARG A 164 -4.90 -14.74 7.57
CA ARG A 164 -5.96 -14.52 6.59
C ARG A 164 -5.41 -14.47 5.16
N LYS A 165 -6.02 -15.27 4.28
CA LYS A 165 -5.58 -15.48 2.89
C LYS A 165 -6.75 -15.47 1.93
N VAL A 166 -6.46 -15.28 0.66
CA VAL A 166 -7.45 -15.47 -0.43
C VAL A 166 -7.41 -16.92 -0.89
N THR A 167 -8.58 -17.43 -1.20
CA THR A 167 -8.78 -18.74 -1.80
C THR A 167 -9.51 -18.57 -3.13
N ILE A 168 -8.99 -19.13 -4.20
CA ILE A 168 -9.60 -19.12 -5.52
C ILE A 168 -10.35 -20.44 -5.71
N ILE A 169 -11.63 -20.35 -5.99
CA ILE A 169 -12.57 -21.48 -6.05
C ILE A 169 -13.13 -21.56 -7.47
N PRO A 170 -12.98 -22.70 -8.16
CA PRO A 170 -13.64 -22.88 -9.46
C PRO A 170 -15.16 -22.85 -9.27
N LYS A 171 -15.87 -22.23 -10.22
CA LYS A 171 -17.33 -22.30 -10.26
C LYS A 171 -17.70 -23.68 -10.79
N GLU A 172 -18.65 -24.32 -10.17
CA GLU A 172 -19.27 -25.55 -10.69
C GLU A 172 -20.13 -25.16 -11.91
N GLU A 173 -20.08 -25.98 -12.96
CA GLU A 173 -20.94 -25.88 -14.12
C GLU A 173 -22.41 -26.15 -13.76
#